data_aec96388253a437220a9e8320ef66365
#
_entry.id   aec96388253a437220a9e8320ef66365
#
_cell.length_a   1.000
_cell.length_b   1.000
_cell.length_c   1.000
_cell.angle_alpha   90.00
_cell.angle_beta   90.00
_cell.angle_gamma   90.00
#
_symmetry.space_group_name_H-M   'P 1'
#
loop_
_entity.id
_entity.type
_entity.pdbx_description
1 polymer ?
#
loop_
_entity_poly.entity_id
_entity_poly.type
_entity_poly.pdbx_seq_one_letter_code
_entity_poly.pdbx_strand_id
1 'polypeptide(L)'
;FLSDLHVGSKFFMEEELSEFINWISSADPIARKIRFVVVGGDLIDGVGVFPGQEKTLNQTTTEGQLQKTFEVLDKIPKHIKVFLISGNHDAGRKALPQPAIPKMYNSQLWDRENFFMLGNPSMVSLNGVKVLMYHGQSIDDVVRTTPGVSYDKPAAVMRHFLKARHMSPIYGSRTPIAPETEDMMVIDDVPDIFHSGHVHFVGLDMYKGVLIINSGAWQRQTDFQESVGITPTPGMAIIVNLQTMKVF
;
A
#
# COMPACT_ATOMS: atom_id res chain seq x y z
N PHE A 1 4.98 -5.02 6.61
CA PHE A 1 4.59 -4.10 5.55
C PHE A 1 3.98 -4.90 4.41
N LEU A 2 2.78 -4.52 4.00
CA LEU A 2 1.98 -5.11 2.93
C LEU A 2 1.43 -3.97 2.07
N SER A 3 1.01 -4.26 0.83
CA SER A 3 0.27 -3.32 -0.01
C SER A 3 -0.53 -4.08 -1.08
N ASP A 4 -1.44 -3.39 -1.76
CA ASP A 4 -2.07 -3.86 -2.98
C ASP A 4 -2.72 -5.24 -2.81
N LEU A 5 -3.67 -5.33 -1.87
CA LEU A 5 -4.40 -6.57 -1.60
C LEU A 5 -5.33 -6.93 -2.76
N HIS A 6 -5.96 -5.93 -3.39
CA HIS A 6 -6.90 -6.10 -4.50
C HIS A 6 -8.00 -7.13 -4.21
N VAL A 7 -8.57 -7.06 -3.00
CA VAL A 7 -9.69 -7.93 -2.63
C VAL A 7 -10.86 -7.69 -3.59
N GLY A 8 -11.42 -8.78 -4.09
CA GLY A 8 -12.48 -8.76 -5.10
C GLY A 8 -12.00 -9.10 -6.51
N SER A 9 -10.70 -9.02 -6.78
CA SER A 9 -10.09 -9.51 -8.01
C SER A 9 -10.08 -11.04 -8.07
N LYS A 10 -10.19 -11.61 -9.28
CA LYS A 10 -9.94 -13.04 -9.52
C LYS A 10 -8.50 -13.47 -9.25
N PHE A 11 -7.60 -12.49 -9.26
CA PHE A 11 -6.16 -12.69 -9.04
C PHE A 11 -5.74 -12.46 -7.58
N PHE A 12 -6.68 -12.12 -6.69
CA PHE A 12 -6.41 -11.94 -5.27
C PHE A 12 -5.85 -13.22 -4.63
N MET A 13 -4.78 -13.08 -3.87
CA MET A 13 -4.07 -14.18 -3.21
C MET A 13 -4.65 -14.42 -1.80
N GLU A 14 -5.91 -14.81 -1.75
CA GLU A 14 -6.64 -14.97 -0.47
C GLU A 14 -6.05 -16.07 0.40
N GLU A 15 -5.66 -17.20 -0.19
CA GLU A 15 -5.12 -18.35 0.54
C GLU A 15 -3.79 -17.97 1.17
N GLU A 16 -2.87 -17.40 0.40
CA GLU A 16 -1.53 -17.02 0.85
C GLU A 16 -1.58 -15.88 1.89
N LEU A 17 -2.51 -14.91 1.72
CA LEU A 17 -2.72 -13.88 2.74
C LEU A 17 -3.29 -14.46 4.04
N SER A 18 -4.19 -15.44 3.93
CA SER A 18 -4.73 -16.15 5.08
C SER A 18 -3.66 -16.98 5.80
N GLU A 19 -2.76 -17.62 5.06
CA GLU A 19 -1.61 -18.35 5.63
C GLU A 19 -0.68 -17.38 6.39
N PHE A 20 -0.38 -16.22 5.80
CA PHE A 20 0.39 -15.17 6.49
C PHE A 20 -0.30 -14.71 7.78
N ILE A 21 -1.61 -14.46 7.75
CA ILE A 21 -2.38 -14.04 8.94
C ILE A 21 -2.38 -15.17 10.00
N ASN A 22 -2.51 -16.41 9.58
CA ASN A 22 -2.41 -17.56 10.49
C ASN A 22 -1.01 -17.65 11.10
N TRP A 23 0.03 -17.42 10.31
CA TRP A 23 1.40 -17.43 10.83
C TRP A 23 1.64 -16.32 11.86
N ILE A 24 1.23 -15.06 11.61
CA ILE A 24 1.37 -13.96 12.59
C ILE A 24 0.54 -14.19 13.87
N SER A 25 -0.45 -15.09 13.81
CA SER A 25 -1.29 -15.50 14.93
C SER A 25 -0.70 -16.68 15.70
N SER A 26 0.36 -17.30 15.21
CA SER A 26 0.92 -18.53 15.74
C SER A 26 1.88 -18.31 16.92
N ALA A 27 2.38 -19.42 17.45
CA ALA A 27 3.40 -19.43 18.50
C ALA A 27 4.85 -19.26 17.98
N ASP A 28 5.03 -19.04 16.67
CA ASP A 28 6.35 -18.84 16.07
C ASP A 28 7.11 -17.69 16.77
N PRO A 29 8.40 -17.84 17.07
CA PRO A 29 9.19 -16.83 17.79
C PRO A 29 9.28 -15.47 17.10
N ILE A 30 9.22 -15.42 15.77
CA ILE A 30 9.22 -14.17 14.99
C ILE A 30 7.81 -13.57 14.99
N ALA A 31 6.78 -14.39 14.72
CA ALA A 31 5.39 -13.99 14.70
C ALA A 31 4.97 -13.32 16.02
N ARG A 32 5.38 -13.89 17.15
CA ARG A 32 5.12 -13.34 18.50
C ARG A 32 5.71 -11.95 18.74
N LYS A 33 6.66 -11.50 17.94
CA LYS A 33 7.27 -10.17 18.02
C LYS A 33 6.57 -9.14 17.15
N ILE A 34 5.68 -9.55 16.26
CA ILE A 34 4.93 -8.63 15.40
C ILE A 34 3.96 -7.82 16.26
N ARG A 35 4.02 -6.51 16.15
CA ARG A 35 3.19 -5.54 16.88
C ARG A 35 2.39 -4.64 15.95
N PHE A 36 2.84 -4.53 14.71
CA PHE A 36 2.28 -3.62 13.73
C PHE A 36 2.16 -4.32 12.38
N VAL A 37 1.04 -4.08 11.69
CA VAL A 37 0.84 -4.36 10.27
C VAL A 37 0.57 -3.04 9.60
N VAL A 38 1.27 -2.76 8.50
CA VAL A 38 1.15 -1.52 7.72
C VAL A 38 0.77 -1.89 6.31
N VAL A 39 -0.38 -1.37 5.82
CA VAL A 39 -0.92 -1.66 4.50
C VAL A 39 -0.94 -0.40 3.64
N GLY A 40 -0.21 -0.42 2.54
CA GLY A 40 0.10 0.72 1.68
C GLY A 40 -0.97 1.09 0.65
N GLY A 41 -2.24 0.74 0.88
CA GLY A 41 -3.35 1.08 -0.02
C GLY A 41 -3.72 -0.05 -0.99
N ASP A 42 -4.68 0.22 -1.86
CA ASP A 42 -5.33 -0.72 -2.76
C ASP A 42 -5.79 -1.99 -2.03
N LEU A 43 -6.63 -1.75 -1.00
CA LEU A 43 -7.24 -2.81 -0.20
C LEU A 43 -8.20 -3.65 -1.04
N ILE A 44 -8.92 -2.98 -1.95
CA ILE A 44 -9.87 -3.58 -2.87
C ILE A 44 -9.41 -3.39 -4.33
N ASP A 45 -9.93 -4.23 -5.23
CA ASP A 45 -9.69 -4.05 -6.67
C ASP A 45 -10.49 -2.86 -7.24
N GLY A 46 -11.52 -2.43 -6.51
CA GLY A 46 -12.44 -1.39 -6.95
C GLY A 46 -13.42 -1.88 -8.02
N VAL A 47 -14.27 -0.98 -8.49
CA VAL A 47 -15.27 -1.28 -9.55
C VAL A 47 -15.24 -0.13 -10.56
N GLY A 48 -15.05 -0.45 -11.85
CA GLY A 48 -15.01 0.56 -12.92
C GLY A 48 -13.71 1.38 -12.93
N VAL A 49 -12.62 0.84 -12.40
CA VAL A 49 -11.31 1.51 -12.37
C VAL A 49 -10.69 1.56 -13.77
N PHE A 50 -10.92 0.53 -14.58
CA PHE A 50 -10.48 0.47 -15.98
C PHE A 50 -11.51 -0.25 -16.86
N PRO A 51 -11.50 -0.02 -18.18
CA PRO A 51 -12.46 -0.65 -19.09
C PRO A 51 -12.35 -2.18 -19.09
N GLY A 52 -13.49 -2.88 -18.93
CA GLY A 52 -13.55 -4.34 -18.95
C GLY A 52 -13.19 -5.03 -17.64
N GLN A 53 -12.95 -4.27 -16.56
CA GLN A 53 -12.58 -4.80 -15.25
C GLN A 53 -13.60 -5.80 -14.70
N GLU A 54 -14.89 -5.64 -15.02
CA GLU A 54 -15.96 -6.54 -14.56
C GLU A 54 -15.69 -8.02 -14.87
N LYS A 55 -14.92 -8.29 -15.91
CA LYS A 55 -14.52 -9.67 -16.31
C LYS A 55 -13.48 -10.28 -15.39
N THR A 56 -12.77 -9.44 -14.63
CA THR A 56 -11.67 -9.85 -13.72
C THR A 56 -12.07 -9.82 -12.26
N LEU A 57 -13.33 -9.47 -11.96
CA LEU A 57 -13.84 -9.41 -10.59
C LEU A 57 -14.54 -10.71 -10.19
N ASN A 58 -14.25 -11.18 -8.97
CA ASN A 58 -15.04 -12.18 -8.24
C ASN A 58 -16.15 -11.51 -7.41
N GLN A 59 -15.88 -10.28 -6.93
CA GLN A 59 -16.83 -9.46 -6.20
C GLN A 59 -17.03 -8.15 -6.94
N THR A 60 -18.26 -7.92 -7.42
CA THR A 60 -18.60 -6.84 -8.38
C THR A 60 -19.11 -5.57 -7.74
N THR A 61 -19.16 -5.49 -6.41
CA THR A 61 -19.60 -4.29 -5.67
C THR A 61 -18.51 -3.81 -4.71
N THR A 62 -18.36 -2.51 -4.58
CA THR A 62 -17.40 -1.89 -3.66
C THR A 62 -17.64 -2.31 -2.21
N GLU A 63 -18.90 -2.32 -1.79
CA GLU A 63 -19.31 -2.74 -0.45
C GLU A 63 -18.95 -4.21 -0.18
N GLY A 64 -19.21 -5.09 -1.16
CA GLY A 64 -18.88 -6.51 -1.05
C GLY A 64 -17.38 -6.75 -0.99
N GLN A 65 -16.59 -6.00 -1.75
CA GLN A 65 -15.12 -6.06 -1.70
C GLN A 65 -14.60 -5.59 -0.32
N LEU A 66 -15.11 -4.48 0.21
CA LEU A 66 -14.74 -3.98 1.53
C LEU A 66 -15.20 -4.90 2.66
N GLN A 67 -16.38 -5.51 2.53
CA GLN A 67 -16.86 -6.52 3.49
C GLN A 67 -15.91 -7.72 3.51
N LYS A 68 -15.51 -8.22 2.34
CA LYS A 68 -14.54 -9.32 2.23
C LYS A 68 -13.17 -8.92 2.79
N THR A 69 -12.73 -7.68 2.56
CA THR A 69 -11.48 -7.14 3.13
C THR A 69 -11.54 -7.19 4.66
N PHE A 70 -12.66 -6.77 5.25
CA PHE A 70 -12.86 -6.87 6.69
C PHE A 70 -12.78 -8.32 7.16
N GLU A 71 -13.49 -9.25 6.53
CA GLU A 71 -13.50 -10.67 6.92
C GLU A 71 -12.11 -11.31 6.90
N VAL A 72 -11.25 -10.90 5.99
CA VAL A 72 -9.86 -11.38 5.91
C VAL A 72 -9.02 -10.74 7.01
N LEU A 73 -9.06 -9.40 7.13
CA LEU A 73 -8.19 -8.67 8.06
C LEU A 73 -8.64 -8.79 9.52
N ASP A 74 -9.95 -9.07 9.79
CA ASP A 74 -10.48 -9.25 11.15
C ASP A 74 -9.82 -10.43 11.90
N LYS A 75 -9.25 -11.37 11.15
CA LYS A 75 -8.49 -12.51 11.69
C LYS A 75 -7.14 -12.09 12.30
N ILE A 76 -6.65 -10.88 12.03
CA ILE A 76 -5.42 -10.36 12.64
C ILE A 76 -5.63 -10.20 14.14
N PRO A 77 -4.71 -10.72 14.98
CA PRO A 77 -4.83 -10.68 16.44
C PRO A 77 -4.99 -9.24 16.98
N LYS A 78 -5.86 -9.03 17.95
CA LYS A 78 -6.17 -7.72 18.53
C LYS A 78 -4.97 -6.98 19.14
N HIS A 79 -3.92 -7.69 19.53
CA HIS A 79 -2.69 -7.09 20.07
C HIS A 79 -1.79 -6.48 18.98
N ILE A 80 -2.06 -6.78 17.70
CA ILE A 80 -1.37 -6.19 16.55
C ILE A 80 -2.16 -4.98 16.06
N LYS A 81 -1.52 -3.81 16.03
CA LYS A 81 -2.12 -2.60 15.47
C LYS A 81 -1.96 -2.61 13.96
N VAL A 82 -3.03 -2.31 13.25
CA VAL A 82 -3.08 -2.32 11.77
C VAL A 82 -3.31 -0.89 11.28
N PHE A 83 -2.39 -0.40 10.46
CA PHE A 83 -2.46 0.92 9.82
C PHE A 83 -2.73 0.73 8.33
N LEU A 84 -3.78 1.39 7.82
CA LEU A 84 -4.22 1.25 6.43
C LEU A 84 -4.37 2.64 5.82
N ILE A 85 -3.83 2.84 4.63
CA ILE A 85 -4.09 4.04 3.83
C ILE A 85 -4.93 3.68 2.60
N SER A 86 -5.49 4.70 1.93
CA SER A 86 -6.16 4.53 0.65
C SER A 86 -5.14 4.38 -0.49
N GLY A 87 -5.53 3.66 -1.54
CA GLY A 87 -4.86 3.66 -2.83
C GLY A 87 -5.80 4.11 -3.96
N ASN A 88 -5.35 4.04 -5.21
CA ASN A 88 -6.15 4.52 -6.34
C ASN A 88 -7.31 3.59 -6.73
N HIS A 89 -7.32 2.34 -6.27
CA HIS A 89 -8.43 1.41 -6.44
C HIS A 89 -9.48 1.53 -5.33
N ASP A 90 -9.10 2.04 -4.17
CA ASP A 90 -9.98 2.12 -3.00
C ASP A 90 -11.13 3.12 -3.17
N ALA A 91 -12.18 2.95 -2.34
CA ALA A 91 -13.32 3.83 -2.32
C ALA A 91 -12.96 5.24 -1.84
N GLY A 92 -13.49 6.27 -2.50
CA GLY A 92 -13.29 7.67 -2.16
C GLY A 92 -12.61 8.49 -3.24
N ARG A 93 -11.99 9.60 -2.84
CA ARG A 93 -11.32 10.53 -3.75
C ARG A 93 -10.07 9.89 -4.36
N LYS A 94 -9.93 9.98 -5.68
CA LYS A 94 -8.77 9.44 -6.40
C LYS A 94 -7.60 10.43 -6.46
N ALA A 95 -7.90 11.74 -6.38
CA ALA A 95 -6.87 12.78 -6.39
C ALA A 95 -6.13 12.83 -5.04
N LEU A 96 -4.82 13.02 -5.11
CA LEU A 96 -3.96 13.20 -3.95
C LEU A 96 -4.05 14.63 -3.38
N PRO A 97 -3.92 14.79 -2.06
CA PRO A 97 -3.90 13.73 -1.05
C PRO A 97 -5.27 13.05 -0.95
N GLN A 98 -5.28 11.73 -0.70
CA GLN A 98 -6.53 11.01 -0.51
C GLN A 98 -6.93 11.02 0.97
N PRO A 99 -8.17 11.33 1.32
CA PRO A 99 -8.68 11.07 2.67
C PRO A 99 -8.72 9.57 2.96
N ALA A 100 -8.83 9.21 4.22
CA ALA A 100 -9.11 7.83 4.61
C ALA A 100 -10.41 7.34 3.95
N ILE A 101 -10.52 6.03 3.70
CA ILE A 101 -11.74 5.42 3.16
C ILE A 101 -12.93 5.82 4.06
N PRO A 102 -13.99 6.44 3.51
CA PRO A 102 -15.09 6.91 4.34
C PRO A 102 -15.78 5.78 5.10
N LYS A 103 -16.09 6.01 6.39
CA LYS A 103 -16.73 5.03 7.27
C LYS A 103 -18.05 4.46 6.71
N MET A 104 -18.75 5.24 5.90
CA MET A 104 -20.01 4.82 5.28
C MET A 104 -19.89 3.59 4.38
N TYR A 105 -18.72 3.31 3.82
CA TYR A 105 -18.49 2.14 2.97
C TYR A 105 -18.28 0.85 3.77
N ASN A 106 -17.66 0.94 4.95
CA ASN A 106 -17.52 -0.20 5.86
C ASN A 106 -17.24 0.27 7.30
N SER A 107 -18.29 0.35 8.12
CA SER A 107 -18.14 0.76 9.52
C SER A 107 -17.34 -0.24 10.35
N GLN A 108 -17.38 -1.53 10.03
CA GLN A 108 -16.69 -2.58 10.79
C GLN A 108 -15.18 -2.43 10.76
N LEU A 109 -14.58 -2.00 9.62
CA LEU A 109 -13.15 -1.69 9.56
C LEU A 109 -12.78 -0.52 10.48
N TRP A 110 -13.67 0.47 10.60
CA TRP A 110 -13.46 1.64 11.46
C TRP A 110 -13.69 1.37 12.95
N ASP A 111 -14.59 0.45 13.27
CA ASP A 111 -15.00 0.16 14.65
C ASP A 111 -14.06 -0.83 15.35
N ARG A 112 -13.06 -1.38 14.61
CA ARG A 112 -12.00 -2.22 15.17
C ARG A 112 -10.97 -1.38 15.94
N GLU A 113 -10.87 -1.55 17.25
CA GLU A 113 -10.00 -0.75 18.13
C GLU A 113 -8.52 -0.77 17.75
N ASN A 114 -8.05 -1.83 17.10
CA ASN A 114 -6.66 -1.97 16.68
C ASN A 114 -6.43 -1.60 15.20
N PHE A 115 -7.45 -1.11 14.46
CA PHE A 115 -7.35 -0.67 13.08
C PHE A 115 -7.36 0.86 12.99
N PHE A 116 -6.45 1.40 12.20
CA PHE A 116 -6.28 2.84 11.99
C PHE A 116 -6.36 3.12 10.49
N MET A 117 -7.55 3.61 10.07
CA MET A 117 -7.78 4.05 8.69
C MET A 117 -7.25 5.46 8.52
N LEU A 118 -6.28 5.64 7.66
CA LEU A 118 -5.54 6.89 7.47
C LEU A 118 -5.67 7.40 6.03
N GLY A 119 -5.37 8.68 5.84
CA GLY A 119 -5.24 9.27 4.51
C GLY A 119 -3.96 8.83 3.79
N ASN A 120 -3.86 9.13 2.52
CA ASN A 120 -2.70 8.90 1.68
C ASN A 120 -2.21 10.24 1.10
N PRO A 121 -1.01 10.72 1.50
CA PRO A 121 -0.06 10.09 2.41
C PRO A 121 -0.39 10.25 3.90
N SER A 122 0.29 9.48 4.76
CA SER A 122 0.25 9.65 6.21
C SER A 122 1.60 9.34 6.86
N MET A 123 1.92 10.05 7.93
CA MET A 123 3.08 9.77 8.78
C MET A 123 2.59 9.16 10.10
N VAL A 124 3.13 8.00 10.48
CA VAL A 124 2.83 7.34 11.75
C VAL A 124 4.11 7.10 12.55
N SER A 125 3.99 7.04 13.87
CA SER A 125 5.11 6.65 14.75
C SER A 125 4.86 5.26 15.33
N LEU A 126 5.71 4.31 14.97
CA LEU A 126 5.67 2.93 15.46
C LEU A 126 6.78 2.73 16.50
N ASN A 127 6.46 2.82 17.78
CA ASN A 127 7.44 2.77 18.88
C ASN A 127 8.62 3.76 18.69
N GLY A 128 8.31 4.97 18.25
CA GLY A 128 9.31 6.03 18.03
C GLY A 128 9.92 6.05 16.61
N VAL A 129 9.71 5.02 15.80
CA VAL A 129 10.15 4.97 14.38
C VAL A 129 9.10 5.68 13.52
N LYS A 130 9.50 6.71 12.79
CA LYS A 130 8.63 7.46 11.86
C LYS A 130 8.49 6.70 10.56
N VAL A 131 7.26 6.31 10.21
CA VAL A 131 6.93 5.62 8.97
C VAL A 131 6.07 6.53 8.11
N LEU A 132 6.60 6.94 6.96
CA LEU A 132 5.84 7.62 5.92
C LEU A 132 5.16 6.56 5.05
N MET A 133 3.84 6.57 5.03
CA MET A 133 3.00 5.71 4.20
C MET A 133 2.50 6.53 3.02
N TYR A 134 2.81 6.09 1.82
CA TYR A 134 2.34 6.68 0.58
C TYR A 134 2.06 5.58 -0.44
N HIS A 135 0.85 5.52 -1.01
CA HIS A 135 0.51 4.42 -1.92
C HIS A 135 1.46 4.29 -3.11
N GLY A 136 1.78 5.40 -3.80
CA GLY A 136 2.80 5.37 -4.85
C GLY A 136 2.32 5.76 -6.25
N GLN A 137 1.10 6.27 -6.42
CA GLN A 137 0.52 6.60 -7.73
C GLN A 137 1.43 7.44 -8.64
N SER A 138 2.18 8.40 -8.08
CA SER A 138 3.09 9.26 -8.83
C SER A 138 4.39 8.57 -9.30
N ILE A 139 4.61 7.32 -8.92
CA ILE A 139 5.66 6.47 -9.51
C ILE A 139 5.48 6.42 -11.03
N ASP A 140 4.23 6.32 -11.51
CA ASP A 140 3.89 6.33 -12.93
C ASP A 140 4.44 7.56 -13.66
N ASP A 141 4.31 8.73 -13.05
CA ASP A 141 4.76 9.98 -13.65
C ASP A 141 6.29 10.06 -13.73
N VAL A 142 6.97 9.65 -12.66
CA VAL A 142 8.44 9.65 -12.60
C VAL A 142 9.04 8.64 -13.57
N VAL A 143 8.50 7.42 -13.65
CA VAL A 143 8.99 6.39 -14.59
C VAL A 143 8.88 6.86 -16.04
N ARG A 144 7.81 7.58 -16.37
CA ARG A 144 7.58 8.06 -17.74
C ARG A 144 8.44 9.27 -18.14
N THR A 145 8.89 10.05 -17.19
CA THR A 145 9.57 11.34 -17.44
C THR A 145 11.03 11.35 -17.06
N THR A 146 11.49 10.33 -16.31
CA THR A 146 12.87 10.30 -15.80
C THR A 146 13.66 9.16 -16.45
N PRO A 147 14.69 9.43 -17.24
CA PRO A 147 15.53 8.40 -17.82
C PRO A 147 16.22 7.52 -16.75
N GLY A 148 16.31 6.23 -16.99
CA GLY A 148 17.05 5.29 -16.15
C GLY A 148 16.30 4.78 -14.93
N VAL A 149 15.02 5.10 -14.77
CA VAL A 149 14.13 4.49 -13.78
C VAL A 149 13.07 3.63 -14.48
N SER A 150 12.55 2.61 -13.78
CA SER A 150 11.60 1.65 -14.33
C SER A 150 10.70 1.09 -13.22
N TYR A 151 9.56 0.52 -13.60
CA TYR A 151 8.59 -0.05 -12.66
C TYR A 151 9.14 -1.20 -11.81
N ASP A 152 10.02 -2.02 -12.36
CA ASP A 152 10.68 -3.14 -11.69
C ASP A 152 11.72 -2.72 -10.64
N LYS A 153 12.01 -1.41 -10.55
CA LYS A 153 12.95 -0.82 -9.57
C LYS A 153 12.30 0.31 -8.76
N PRO A 154 11.19 0.05 -8.06
CA PRO A 154 10.40 1.11 -7.41
C PRO A 154 11.19 1.85 -6.33
N ALA A 155 12.10 1.19 -5.62
CA ALA A 155 12.93 1.85 -4.62
C ALA A 155 13.82 2.96 -5.21
N ALA A 156 14.26 2.82 -6.48
CA ALA A 156 15.00 3.88 -7.17
C ALA A 156 14.13 5.11 -7.42
N VAL A 157 12.84 4.92 -7.76
CA VAL A 157 11.87 6.01 -7.91
C VAL A 157 11.58 6.67 -6.56
N MET A 158 11.33 5.89 -5.53
CA MET A 158 11.09 6.40 -4.16
C MET A 158 12.27 7.21 -3.63
N ARG A 159 13.50 6.86 -4.03
CA ARG A 159 14.70 7.66 -3.76
C ARG A 159 14.63 9.05 -4.43
N HIS A 160 14.01 9.17 -5.61
CA HIS A 160 13.79 10.48 -6.24
C HIS A 160 12.81 11.32 -5.44
N PHE A 161 11.75 10.73 -4.88
CA PHE A 161 10.83 11.44 -3.99
C PHE A 161 11.55 11.98 -2.75
N LEU A 162 12.40 11.18 -2.11
CA LEU A 162 13.21 11.63 -0.97
C LEU A 162 14.21 12.74 -1.35
N LYS A 163 14.81 12.69 -2.55
CA LYS A 163 15.69 13.75 -3.06
C LYS A 163 14.93 15.05 -3.33
N ALA A 164 13.76 14.96 -3.93
CA ALA A 164 12.89 16.09 -4.20
C ALA A 164 12.19 16.63 -2.94
N ARG A 165 12.16 15.85 -1.86
CA ARG A 165 11.34 16.11 -0.68
C ARG A 165 9.85 16.28 -1.06
N HIS A 166 9.40 15.47 -2.03
CA HIS A 166 8.05 15.56 -2.58
C HIS A 166 7.59 14.22 -3.15
N MET A 167 6.42 13.74 -2.75
CA MET A 167 5.86 12.45 -3.18
C MET A 167 5.17 12.50 -4.56
N SER A 168 4.89 13.68 -5.09
CA SER A 168 4.34 13.85 -6.45
C SER A 168 4.97 15.07 -7.13
N PRO A 169 6.26 15.00 -7.51
CA PRO A 169 7.02 16.18 -7.97
C PRO A 169 6.65 16.65 -9.39
N ILE A 170 5.77 15.93 -10.09
CA ILE A 170 5.36 16.24 -11.46
C ILE A 170 3.87 16.58 -11.46
N TYR A 171 3.56 17.86 -11.63
CA TYR A 171 2.19 18.37 -11.68
C TYR A 171 1.62 18.29 -13.11
N GLY A 172 0.31 18.01 -13.21
CA GLY A 172 -0.41 18.01 -14.50
C GLY A 172 -0.14 16.78 -15.39
N SER A 173 0.41 15.70 -14.83
CA SER A 173 0.60 14.42 -15.51
C SER A 173 -0.56 13.44 -15.22
N ARG A 174 -0.29 12.14 -15.01
CA ARG A 174 -1.33 11.13 -14.78
C ARG A 174 -1.92 11.18 -13.38
N THR A 175 -1.08 11.47 -12.40
CA THR A 175 -1.52 11.51 -11.00
C THR A 175 -2.36 12.74 -10.74
N PRO A 176 -3.66 12.60 -10.45
CA PRO A 176 -4.50 13.75 -10.16
C PRO A 176 -4.15 14.31 -8.78
N ILE A 177 -3.95 15.63 -8.71
CA ILE A 177 -3.70 16.37 -7.47
C ILE A 177 -4.90 17.25 -7.18
N ALA A 178 -5.47 17.13 -5.98
CA ALA A 178 -6.54 18.00 -5.53
C ALA A 178 -6.00 19.39 -5.17
N PRO A 179 -6.75 20.47 -5.47
CA PRO A 179 -6.33 21.85 -5.17
C PRO A 179 -6.57 22.15 -3.66
N GLU A 180 -5.76 21.58 -2.80
CA GLU A 180 -5.79 21.85 -1.36
C GLU A 180 -5.10 23.19 -1.05
N THR A 181 -5.36 23.76 0.13
CA THR A 181 -4.76 25.02 0.57
C THR A 181 -3.27 24.88 0.89
N GLU A 182 -2.81 23.68 1.21
CA GLU A 182 -1.43 23.33 1.49
C GLU A 182 -0.99 22.15 0.64
N ASP A 183 0.27 22.11 0.26
CA ASP A 183 0.82 20.99 -0.50
C ASP A 183 1.20 19.82 0.43
N MET A 184 0.24 18.95 0.68
CA MET A 184 0.41 17.78 1.55
C MET A 184 1.28 16.67 0.93
N MET A 185 1.79 16.86 -0.31
CA MET A 185 2.71 15.92 -0.93
C MET A 185 4.18 16.22 -0.59
N VAL A 186 4.46 17.34 0.09
CA VAL A 186 5.79 17.68 0.59
C VAL A 186 6.17 16.75 1.74
N ILE A 187 7.42 16.30 1.76
CA ILE A 187 8.00 15.52 2.86
C ILE A 187 8.67 16.48 3.84
N ASP A 188 7.91 17.08 4.73
CA ASP A 188 8.41 18.04 5.71
C ASP A 188 9.31 17.37 6.74
N ASP A 189 8.83 16.30 7.34
CA ASP A 189 9.56 15.47 8.28
C ASP A 189 10.28 14.32 7.57
N VAL A 190 11.55 14.11 7.85
CA VAL A 190 12.30 12.96 7.33
C VAL A 190 11.83 11.69 8.06
N PRO A 191 11.29 10.68 7.34
CA PRO A 191 10.93 9.42 7.95
C PRO A 191 12.16 8.55 8.23
N ASP A 192 12.01 7.57 9.12
CA ASP A 192 12.96 6.47 9.28
C ASP A 192 12.69 5.36 8.25
N ILE A 193 11.41 5.16 7.92
CA ILE A 193 10.94 4.21 6.89
C ILE A 193 10.02 4.95 5.93
N PHE A 194 10.24 4.77 4.62
CA PHE A 194 9.35 5.21 3.57
C PHE A 194 8.72 3.98 2.89
N HIS A 195 7.42 3.77 3.12
CA HIS A 195 6.65 2.63 2.61
C HIS A 195 5.73 3.04 1.47
N SER A 196 5.69 2.20 0.42
CA SER A 196 4.85 2.38 -0.76
C SER A 196 4.39 1.04 -1.35
N GLY A 197 3.46 1.07 -2.29
CA GLY A 197 2.94 -0.04 -3.09
C GLY A 197 2.80 0.33 -4.57
N HIS A 198 1.58 0.14 -5.12
CA HIS A 198 1.09 0.58 -6.42
C HIS A 198 1.64 -0.18 -7.64
N VAL A 199 2.93 -0.42 -7.71
CA VAL A 199 3.57 -0.97 -8.91
C VAL A 199 3.71 -2.50 -8.90
N HIS A 200 3.29 -3.15 -7.82
CA HIS A 200 3.31 -4.60 -7.64
C HIS A 200 4.71 -5.25 -7.68
N PHE A 201 5.76 -4.47 -7.50
CA PHE A 201 7.13 -4.96 -7.39
C PHE A 201 7.67 -4.75 -5.99
N VAL A 202 8.35 -5.75 -5.44
CA VAL A 202 9.12 -5.54 -4.20
C VAL A 202 10.37 -4.73 -4.50
N GLY A 203 10.60 -3.68 -3.73
CA GLY A 203 11.80 -2.86 -3.81
C GLY A 203 12.28 -2.45 -2.44
N LEU A 204 13.55 -2.74 -2.15
CA LEU A 204 14.20 -2.38 -0.90
C LEU A 204 15.46 -1.55 -1.18
N ASP A 205 15.67 -0.49 -0.42
CA ASP A 205 16.86 0.35 -0.50
C ASP A 205 17.08 1.11 0.82
N MET A 206 18.24 1.72 0.95
CA MET A 206 18.57 2.63 2.04
C MET A 206 19.10 3.93 1.46
N TYR A 207 18.47 5.05 1.80
CA TYR A 207 18.91 6.37 1.34
C TYR A 207 19.04 7.36 2.48
N LYS A 208 20.28 7.80 2.77
CA LYS A 208 20.59 8.78 3.85
C LYS A 208 19.95 8.41 5.20
N GLY A 209 19.95 7.13 5.57
CA GLY A 209 19.39 6.64 6.81
C GLY A 209 17.89 6.30 6.73
N VAL A 210 17.20 6.58 5.62
CA VAL A 210 15.80 6.21 5.41
C VAL A 210 15.72 4.83 4.76
N LEU A 211 15.07 3.88 5.41
CA LEU A 211 14.74 2.57 4.81
C LEU A 211 13.58 2.76 3.83
N ILE A 212 13.80 2.41 2.58
CA ILE A 212 12.81 2.47 1.50
C ILE A 212 12.22 1.07 1.32
N ILE A 213 10.89 0.96 1.31
CA ILE A 213 10.15 -0.29 1.12
C ILE A 213 9.04 -0.06 0.11
N ASN A 214 9.09 -0.74 -1.04
CA ASN A 214 7.89 -1.04 -1.82
C ASN A 214 7.55 -2.52 -1.56
N SER A 215 6.36 -2.80 -1.06
CA SER A 215 6.03 -4.15 -0.55
C SER A 215 5.40 -5.09 -1.58
N GLY A 216 5.35 -4.67 -2.86
CA GLY A 216 4.72 -5.50 -3.90
C GLY A 216 3.19 -5.57 -3.75
N ALA A 217 2.60 -6.72 -4.08
CA ALA A 217 1.16 -6.90 -4.08
C ALA A 217 0.74 -8.28 -3.56
N TRP A 218 -0.55 -8.42 -3.19
CA TRP A 218 -1.22 -9.70 -2.90
C TRP A 218 -2.21 -10.08 -4.02
N GLN A 219 -1.86 -9.67 -5.23
CA GLN A 219 -2.54 -9.99 -6.46
C GLN A 219 -1.56 -10.68 -7.41
N ARG A 220 -1.92 -11.86 -7.92
CA ARG A 220 -1.15 -12.56 -8.97
C ARG A 220 -1.09 -11.71 -10.22
N GLN A 221 -0.17 -12.02 -11.12
CA GLN A 221 -0.07 -11.36 -12.42
C GLN A 221 -1.43 -11.37 -13.12
N THR A 222 -1.89 -10.20 -13.52
CA THR A 222 -3.16 -10.03 -14.27
C THR A 222 -2.93 -10.19 -15.77
N ASP A 223 -3.98 -10.51 -16.52
CA ASP A 223 -3.93 -10.59 -17.99
C ASP A 223 -3.39 -9.29 -18.62
N PHE A 224 -3.73 -8.13 -18.03
CA PHE A 224 -3.20 -6.84 -18.45
C PHE A 224 -1.68 -6.77 -18.26
N GLN A 225 -1.19 -7.11 -17.09
CA GLN A 225 0.25 -7.09 -16.80
C GLN A 225 1.01 -8.05 -17.73
N GLU A 226 0.47 -9.23 -17.98
CA GLU A 226 1.04 -10.19 -18.92
C GLU A 226 1.10 -9.59 -20.34
N SER A 227 0.03 -8.97 -20.80
CA SER A 227 -0.06 -8.36 -22.14
C SER A 227 0.97 -7.25 -22.39
N VAL A 228 1.42 -6.57 -21.33
CA VAL A 228 2.44 -5.48 -21.39
C VAL A 228 3.81 -5.91 -20.88
N GLY A 229 4.01 -7.22 -20.64
CA GLY A 229 5.30 -7.78 -20.23
C GLY A 229 5.74 -7.44 -18.79
N ILE A 230 4.79 -7.12 -17.89
CA ILE A 230 5.05 -6.88 -16.49
C ILE A 230 4.93 -8.18 -15.70
N THR A 231 6.00 -8.59 -15.03
CA THR A 231 6.00 -9.75 -14.11
C THR A 231 6.13 -9.24 -12.68
N PRO A 232 5.03 -9.12 -11.91
CA PRO A 232 5.05 -8.61 -10.54
C PRO A 232 5.78 -9.54 -9.56
N THR A 233 6.02 -9.08 -8.35
CA THR A 233 6.53 -9.89 -7.23
C THR A 233 5.44 -10.03 -6.15
N PRO A 234 4.42 -10.88 -6.36
CA PRO A 234 3.29 -10.97 -5.46
C PRO A 234 3.54 -11.86 -4.24
N GLY A 235 2.69 -11.73 -3.22
CA GLY A 235 2.66 -12.61 -2.06
C GLY A 235 3.83 -12.42 -1.09
N MET A 236 4.38 -11.20 -1.02
CA MET A 236 5.50 -10.89 -0.14
C MET A 236 5.06 -10.03 1.05
N ALA A 237 5.42 -10.45 2.26
CA ALA A 237 5.30 -9.65 3.48
C ALA A 237 6.69 -9.20 3.92
N ILE A 238 6.94 -7.90 3.96
CA ILE A 238 8.24 -7.36 4.37
C ILE A 238 8.24 -7.15 5.88
N ILE A 239 9.06 -7.90 6.60
CA ILE A 239 9.17 -7.82 8.05
C ILE A 239 10.37 -6.97 8.42
N VAL A 240 10.17 -5.96 9.26
CA VAL A 240 11.24 -5.07 9.73
C VAL A 240 11.36 -5.14 11.24
N ASN A 241 12.55 -5.33 11.73
CA ASN A 241 12.87 -5.12 13.14
C ASN A 241 13.09 -3.61 13.36
N LEU A 242 12.13 -2.94 14.02
CA LEU A 242 12.17 -1.49 14.22
C LEU A 242 13.33 -0.99 15.09
N GLN A 243 13.93 -1.87 15.90
CA GLN A 243 15.08 -1.49 16.74
C GLN A 243 16.40 -1.49 15.94
N THR A 244 16.54 -2.40 14.98
CA THR A 244 17.80 -2.60 14.23
C THR A 244 17.70 -2.20 12.77
N MET A 245 16.49 -1.90 12.29
CA MET A 245 16.13 -1.64 10.88
C MET A 245 16.48 -2.81 9.94
N LYS A 246 16.69 -4.02 10.50
CA LYS A 246 16.94 -5.22 9.71
C LYS A 246 15.64 -5.71 9.07
N VAL A 247 15.72 -6.01 7.78
CA VAL A 247 14.63 -6.56 6.96
C VAL A 247 14.75 -8.07 6.85
N PHE A 248 13.60 -8.76 6.84
CA PHE A 248 13.47 -10.21 6.70
C PHE A 248 12.43 -10.56 5.65
#